data_a80bb301d6801cc48bde1f8468e4e5f7
#
_entry.id   a80bb301d6801cc48bde1f8468e4e5f7
#
_cell.length_a   1.000
_cell.length_b   1.000
_cell.length_c   1.000
_cell.angle_alpha   90.00
_cell.angle_beta   90.00
_cell.angle_gamma   90.00
#
_symmetry.space_group_name_H-M   'P 1'
#
loop_
_entity.id
_entity.type
_entity.pdbx_description
1 polymer ?
#
loop_
_entity_poly.entity_id
_entity_poly.type
_entity_poly.pdbx_seq_one_letter_code
_entity_poly.pdbx_strand_id
1 'polypeptide(L)'
;MLDFLHAGRAGKLTLAGALFAVLFGVGPALAAEKNGYQVNGFVGSFSTGVPIAVPAFHGIEPRISLSYSSEGRNGIVGVGWGLNGFSQLNHRNESYNYIGTGWPLLLELDGQPLVACTAGSSYPSCAAGGTHYTSNESYLKILKASESSWTVYGKDGTRTIFNSLGSPGDYTWKLGQAQTIDTHGNTVNYTWWNPDGGTAHYYPSTVSYNGYTIEFLYETRPDVISAPVRTGVLRTINRRLKTIKVRLTSGTLIRAYKLTYTTAPQSGKSLLASVQQFGKDAAFDGTGTVTGAFSESPD
;
A
#
# COMPACT_ATOMS: atom_id res chain seq x y z
N MET A 1 -30.86 -12.82 2.41
CA MET A 1 -31.62 -11.58 2.38
C MET A 1 -30.91 -10.66 3.38
N LEU A 2 -30.01 -9.81 2.90
CA LEU A 2 -29.28 -8.86 3.74
C LEU A 2 -29.95 -7.51 3.53
N ASP A 3 -30.71 -7.07 4.56
CA ASP A 3 -31.23 -5.72 4.63
C ASP A 3 -30.08 -4.74 4.90
N PHE A 4 -29.70 -3.99 3.88
CA PHE A 4 -28.90 -2.78 4.06
C PHE A 4 -29.84 -1.60 4.19
N LEU A 5 -30.11 -1.22 5.44
CA LEU A 5 -30.80 0.01 5.74
C LEU A 5 -29.94 1.22 5.36
N HIS A 6 -30.50 2.07 4.53
CA HIS A 6 -30.00 3.43 4.29
C HIS A 6 -30.11 4.22 5.59
N ALA A 7 -28.98 4.51 6.20
CA ALA A 7 -28.80 5.66 7.07
C ALA A 7 -27.36 6.08 6.92
N GLY A 8 -27.11 7.32 6.58
CA GLY A 8 -25.77 7.93 6.60
C GLY A 8 -25.26 7.97 8.03
N ARG A 9 -24.68 6.88 8.50
CA ARG A 9 -24.06 6.74 9.81
C ARG A 9 -22.76 5.98 9.65
N ALA A 10 -21.72 6.49 10.28
CA ALA A 10 -20.45 5.79 10.40
C ALA A 10 -20.68 4.42 11.04
N GLY A 11 -20.80 3.38 10.24
CA GLY A 11 -21.11 2.03 10.67
C GLY A 11 -19.85 1.19 10.87
N LYS A 12 -19.91 0.26 11.80
CA LYS A 12 -18.96 -0.85 11.87
C LYS A 12 -19.07 -1.66 10.58
N LEU A 13 -18.02 -1.70 9.76
CA LEU A 13 -17.91 -2.69 8.72
C LEU A 13 -17.43 -3.99 9.37
N THR A 14 -18.38 -4.79 9.87
CA THR A 14 -18.06 -6.13 10.38
C THR A 14 -18.08 -7.10 9.22
N LEU A 15 -16.91 -7.55 8.78
CA LEU A 15 -16.80 -8.65 7.83
C LEU A 15 -17.14 -9.96 8.56
N ALA A 16 -18.42 -10.30 8.61
CA ALA A 16 -18.84 -11.67 8.95
C ALA A 16 -18.37 -12.57 7.81
N GLY A 17 -17.56 -13.60 8.13
CA GLY A 17 -17.16 -14.62 7.18
C GLY A 17 -18.39 -15.31 6.61
N ALA A 18 -18.81 -14.92 5.42
CA ALA A 18 -19.93 -15.53 4.73
C ALA A 18 -19.48 -16.84 4.09
N LEU A 19 -20.04 -17.94 4.60
CA LEU A 19 -20.02 -19.22 3.92
C LEU A 19 -20.94 -19.12 2.70
N PHE A 20 -20.39 -18.95 1.49
CA PHE A 20 -21.17 -18.88 0.27
C PHE A 20 -21.53 -20.29 -0.22
N ALA A 21 -22.82 -20.62 -0.17
CA ALA A 21 -23.38 -21.68 -0.99
C ALA A 21 -23.52 -21.15 -2.43
N VAL A 22 -22.74 -21.71 -3.36
CA VAL A 22 -22.79 -21.34 -4.79
C VAL A 22 -23.95 -22.08 -5.44
N LEU A 23 -24.99 -21.32 -5.78
CA LEU A 23 -26.04 -21.75 -6.72
C LEU A 23 -25.64 -21.29 -8.12
N PHE A 24 -25.32 -22.23 -9.01
CA PHE A 24 -25.03 -21.95 -10.41
C PHE A 24 -26.32 -21.59 -11.16
N GLY A 25 -26.46 -20.31 -11.48
CA GLY A 25 -27.39 -19.81 -12.49
C GLY A 25 -26.57 -19.14 -13.61
N VAL A 26 -26.58 -19.73 -14.81
CA VAL A 26 -25.91 -19.17 -15.99
C VAL A 26 -26.77 -18.03 -16.55
N GLY A 27 -26.42 -16.78 -16.23
CA GLY A 27 -26.93 -15.58 -16.85
C GLY A 27 -25.78 -14.64 -17.19
N PRO A 28 -25.91 -13.70 -18.16
CA PRO A 28 -24.83 -12.79 -18.54
C PRO A 28 -24.41 -11.96 -17.32
N ALA A 29 -23.11 -11.96 -17.04
CA ALA A 29 -22.52 -11.24 -15.91
C ALA A 29 -22.65 -9.73 -16.14
N LEU A 30 -23.72 -9.13 -15.61
CA LEU A 30 -23.81 -7.69 -15.40
C LEU A 30 -22.96 -7.37 -14.16
N ALA A 31 -21.92 -6.59 -14.35
CA ALA A 31 -21.14 -6.03 -13.26
C ALA A 31 -22.08 -5.14 -12.42
N ALA A 32 -22.53 -5.65 -11.28
CA ALA A 32 -23.33 -4.89 -10.34
C ALA A 32 -22.38 -4.12 -9.43
N GLU A 33 -22.16 -2.86 -9.75
CA GLU A 33 -21.57 -1.88 -8.85
C GLU A 33 -22.63 -1.50 -7.80
N LYS A 34 -22.65 -2.24 -6.69
CA LYS A 34 -23.44 -1.88 -5.50
C LYS A 34 -22.60 -2.14 -4.27
N ASN A 35 -22.35 -1.09 -3.48
CA ASN A 35 -21.66 -1.13 -2.19
C ASN A 35 -20.14 -1.35 -2.19
N GLY A 36 -19.37 -0.74 -3.11
CA GLY A 36 -17.91 -0.70 -3.03
C GLY A 36 -17.19 -2.06 -3.19
N TYR A 37 -17.86 -3.07 -3.74
CA TYR A 37 -17.23 -4.32 -4.14
C TYR A 37 -17.39 -4.59 -5.64
N GLN A 38 -16.42 -5.29 -6.20
CA GLN A 38 -16.41 -5.70 -7.60
C GLN A 38 -16.17 -7.19 -7.70
N VAL A 39 -16.83 -7.83 -8.66
CA VAL A 39 -16.59 -9.23 -9.01
C VAL A 39 -16.14 -9.28 -10.46
N ASN A 40 -14.95 -9.83 -10.70
CA ASN A 40 -14.49 -10.11 -12.05
C ASN A 40 -15.22 -11.34 -12.58
N GLY A 41 -16.13 -11.14 -13.53
CA GLY A 41 -16.95 -12.24 -14.09
C GLY A 41 -16.14 -13.29 -14.87
N PHE A 42 -14.92 -12.98 -15.30
CA PHE A 42 -14.09 -13.92 -16.05
C PHE A 42 -13.34 -14.92 -15.14
N VAL A 43 -12.76 -14.43 -14.04
CA VAL A 43 -11.99 -15.25 -13.11
C VAL A 43 -12.70 -15.48 -11.77
N GLY A 44 -13.84 -14.85 -11.55
CA GLY A 44 -14.62 -14.97 -10.31
C GLY A 44 -13.96 -14.29 -9.11
N SER A 45 -12.93 -13.46 -9.31
CA SER A 45 -12.26 -12.78 -8.20
C SER A 45 -13.15 -11.67 -7.63
N PHE A 46 -13.18 -11.60 -6.29
CA PHE A 46 -13.87 -10.57 -5.53
C PHE A 46 -12.88 -9.50 -5.05
N SER A 47 -13.23 -8.23 -5.19
CA SER A 47 -12.46 -7.11 -4.66
C SER A 47 -13.35 -6.09 -3.96
N THR A 48 -12.81 -5.45 -2.94
CA THR A 48 -13.44 -4.34 -2.21
C THR A 48 -12.37 -3.45 -1.59
N GLY A 49 -12.76 -2.29 -1.04
CA GLY A 49 -11.80 -1.39 -0.42
C GLY A 49 -12.41 -0.51 0.66
N VAL A 50 -11.57 -0.01 1.55
CA VAL A 50 -11.88 0.96 2.59
C VAL A 50 -11.01 2.19 2.36
N PRO A 51 -11.55 3.30 1.87
CA PRO A 51 -10.79 4.54 1.74
C PRO A 51 -10.45 5.09 3.13
N ILE A 52 -9.24 5.61 3.26
CA ILE A 52 -8.81 6.35 4.44
C ILE A 52 -9.00 7.83 4.14
N ALA A 53 -10.01 8.44 4.76
CA ALA A 53 -10.31 9.83 4.52
C ALA A 53 -9.20 10.73 5.11
N VAL A 54 -8.63 11.57 4.26
CA VAL A 54 -7.55 12.51 4.60
C VAL A 54 -7.98 13.91 4.19
N PRO A 55 -7.45 14.98 4.82
CA PRO A 55 -7.72 16.35 4.40
C PRO A 55 -7.24 16.62 2.98
N ALA A 56 -8.05 17.36 2.21
CA ALA A 56 -7.71 17.75 0.84
C ALA A 56 -6.49 18.67 0.77
N PHE A 57 -5.70 18.55 -0.29
CA PHE A 57 -4.52 19.38 -0.53
C PHE A 57 -4.24 19.54 -2.02
N HIS A 58 -4.94 20.46 -2.65
CA HIS A 58 -4.75 20.83 -4.07
C HIS A 58 -4.80 19.66 -5.08
N GLY A 59 -5.40 18.54 -4.70
CA GLY A 59 -5.50 17.33 -5.54
C GLY A 59 -4.30 16.39 -5.46
N ILE A 60 -3.26 16.74 -4.69
CA ILE A 60 -2.08 15.89 -4.45
C ILE A 60 -2.10 15.21 -3.08
N GLU A 61 -3.18 15.38 -2.31
CA GLU A 61 -3.34 14.63 -1.06
C GLU A 61 -3.16 13.12 -1.29
N PRO A 62 -2.55 12.41 -0.33
CA PRO A 62 -2.25 10.98 -0.51
C PRO A 62 -3.55 10.16 -0.59
N ARG A 63 -3.68 9.34 -1.63
CA ARG A 63 -4.82 8.44 -1.83
C ARG A 63 -4.62 7.13 -1.09
N ILE A 64 -4.75 7.16 0.22
CA ILE A 64 -4.56 5.99 1.08
C ILE A 64 -5.83 5.17 1.15
N SER A 65 -5.71 3.86 0.98
CA SER A 65 -6.83 2.94 1.13
C SER A 65 -6.35 1.55 1.56
N LEU A 66 -7.26 0.79 2.16
CA LEU A 66 -7.12 -0.65 2.31
C LEU A 66 -7.89 -1.30 1.17
N SER A 67 -7.29 -2.22 0.43
CA SER A 67 -7.95 -2.97 -0.63
C SER A 67 -7.88 -4.46 -0.37
N TYR A 68 -8.96 -5.15 -0.68
CA TYR A 68 -9.05 -6.61 -0.64
C TYR A 68 -9.15 -7.17 -2.06
N SER A 69 -8.47 -8.27 -2.27
CA SER A 69 -8.67 -9.14 -3.41
C SER A 69 -8.67 -10.59 -2.95
N SER A 70 -9.62 -11.39 -3.46
CA SER A 70 -9.64 -12.83 -3.17
C SER A 70 -8.42 -13.58 -3.73
N GLU A 71 -7.69 -12.99 -4.67
CA GLU A 71 -6.41 -13.47 -5.20
C GLU A 71 -5.20 -12.88 -4.46
N GLY A 72 -5.45 -11.99 -3.48
CA GLY A 72 -4.42 -11.29 -2.73
C GLY A 72 -3.62 -12.22 -1.82
N ARG A 73 -2.33 -11.93 -1.72
CA ARG A 73 -1.41 -12.66 -0.84
C ARG A 73 -1.52 -12.20 0.60
N ASN A 74 -0.89 -12.94 1.52
CA ASN A 74 -0.72 -12.48 2.89
C ASN A 74 0.29 -11.32 2.94
N GLY A 75 -0.12 -10.19 3.53
CA GLY A 75 0.67 -8.96 3.61
C GLY A 75 0.57 -8.30 4.98
N ILE A 76 0.97 -7.03 5.06
CA ILE A 76 0.96 -6.25 6.31
C ILE A 76 -0.45 -5.97 6.86
N VAL A 77 -1.51 -6.25 6.11
CA VAL A 77 -2.91 -6.09 6.51
C VAL A 77 -3.63 -7.45 6.61
N GLY A 78 -2.88 -8.56 6.56
CA GLY A 78 -3.43 -9.93 6.55
C GLY A 78 -3.67 -10.49 5.15
N VAL A 79 -4.32 -11.64 5.07
CA VAL A 79 -4.55 -12.35 3.80
C VAL A 79 -5.55 -11.59 2.93
N GLY A 80 -5.21 -11.40 1.67
CA GLY A 80 -6.04 -10.74 0.68
C GLY A 80 -6.06 -9.22 0.77
N TRP A 81 -5.65 -8.63 1.89
CA TRP A 81 -5.68 -7.20 2.12
C TRP A 81 -4.32 -6.53 1.87
N GLY A 82 -4.36 -5.35 1.24
CA GLY A 82 -3.21 -4.48 1.02
C GLY A 82 -3.45 -3.06 1.50
N LEU A 83 -2.37 -2.36 1.83
CA LEU A 83 -2.36 -0.92 2.07
C LEU A 83 -1.84 -0.23 0.81
N ASN A 84 -2.65 0.65 0.23
CA ASN A 84 -2.35 1.42 -0.99
C ASN A 84 -2.04 2.88 -0.67
N GLY A 85 -1.49 3.58 -1.67
CA GLY A 85 -1.12 5.00 -1.57
C GLY A 85 0.38 5.20 -1.40
N PHE A 86 1.17 4.14 -1.58
CA PHE A 86 2.63 4.15 -1.49
C PHE A 86 3.23 3.54 -2.74
N SER A 87 4.21 4.21 -3.30
CA SER A 87 4.94 3.77 -4.48
C SER A 87 6.35 3.29 -4.10
N GLN A 88 6.85 2.27 -4.77
CA GLN A 88 8.16 1.69 -4.53
C GLN A 88 8.85 1.27 -5.82
N LEU A 89 10.16 1.48 -5.85
CA LEU A 89 11.05 0.84 -6.80
C LEU A 89 11.68 -0.39 -6.13
N ASN A 90 11.46 -1.55 -6.69
CA ASN A 90 11.93 -2.82 -6.16
C ASN A 90 12.87 -3.52 -7.14
N HIS A 91 13.78 -4.33 -6.63
CA HIS A 91 14.46 -5.31 -7.45
C HIS A 91 13.57 -6.51 -7.69
N ARG A 92 13.34 -6.85 -8.97
CA ARG A 92 12.68 -8.08 -9.37
C ARG A 92 13.73 -9.17 -9.55
N ASN A 93 13.54 -10.28 -8.89
CA ASN A 93 14.39 -11.46 -9.06
C ASN A 93 13.68 -12.45 -9.99
N GLU A 94 14.03 -12.44 -11.28
CA GLU A 94 13.43 -13.36 -12.26
C GLU A 94 14.01 -14.78 -12.22
N SER A 95 15.12 -14.99 -11.54
CA SER A 95 15.76 -16.31 -11.47
C SER A 95 15.97 -16.78 -10.04
N TYR A 96 15.12 -17.67 -9.60
CA TYR A 96 15.29 -18.44 -8.36
C TYR A 96 16.55 -19.32 -8.35
N ASN A 97 17.16 -19.54 -9.52
CA ASN A 97 18.23 -20.54 -9.74
C ASN A 97 19.60 -19.98 -10.08
N TYR A 98 19.82 -18.66 -10.10
CA TYR A 98 21.12 -18.14 -10.51
C TYR A 98 21.89 -17.47 -9.36
N ILE A 99 22.89 -18.17 -8.87
CA ILE A 99 23.88 -17.73 -7.84
C ILE A 99 25.10 -17.13 -8.59
N GLY A 100 24.89 -16.15 -9.48
CA GLY A 100 25.95 -15.53 -10.25
C GLY A 100 26.06 -14.02 -10.05
N THR A 101 27.28 -13.53 -9.88
CA THR A 101 27.63 -12.11 -9.80
C THR A 101 27.69 -11.50 -11.21
N GLY A 102 26.62 -11.03 -11.78
CA GLY A 102 26.76 -10.36 -13.07
C GLY A 102 25.50 -10.12 -13.90
N TRP A 103 24.34 -10.47 -13.42
CA TRP A 103 23.10 -10.20 -14.16
C TRP A 103 22.54 -8.82 -13.81
N PRO A 104 22.03 -8.07 -14.81
CA PRO A 104 21.39 -6.81 -14.55
C PRO A 104 20.23 -7.04 -13.57
N LEU A 105 20.23 -6.28 -12.49
CA LEU A 105 19.12 -6.27 -11.54
C LEU A 105 17.91 -5.71 -12.28
N LEU A 106 16.90 -6.55 -12.50
CA LEU A 106 15.64 -6.08 -13.04
C LEU A 106 14.95 -5.22 -11.98
N LEU A 107 14.69 -3.99 -12.34
CA LEU A 107 13.97 -3.04 -11.52
C LEU A 107 12.51 -3.01 -11.93
N GLU A 108 11.63 -2.79 -10.97
CA GLU A 108 10.21 -2.54 -11.20
C GLU A 108 9.73 -1.34 -10.40
N LEU A 109 8.92 -0.52 -11.04
CA LEU A 109 8.15 0.54 -10.41
C LEU A 109 6.72 0.04 -10.22
N ASP A 110 6.30 -0.13 -8.96
CA ASP A 110 4.95 -0.59 -8.61
C ASP A 110 4.51 -1.86 -9.37
N GLY A 111 5.44 -2.82 -9.51
CA GLY A 111 5.21 -4.08 -10.23
C GLY A 111 5.36 -4.01 -11.75
N GLN A 112 5.65 -2.84 -12.34
CA GLN A 112 5.95 -2.69 -13.76
C GLN A 112 7.47 -2.76 -13.98
N PRO A 113 7.96 -3.74 -14.75
CA PRO A 113 9.39 -3.85 -15.06
C PRO A 113 9.92 -2.58 -15.73
N LEU A 114 11.11 -2.16 -15.32
CA LEU A 114 11.82 -1.02 -15.90
C LEU A 114 12.91 -1.50 -16.86
N VAL A 115 12.99 -0.83 -17.99
CA VAL A 115 14.01 -1.05 -19.03
C VAL A 115 14.85 0.22 -19.17
N ALA A 116 16.17 0.06 -19.23
CA ALA A 116 17.07 1.19 -19.41
C ALA A 116 16.95 1.75 -20.84
N CYS A 117 16.93 3.07 -20.97
CA CYS A 117 16.98 3.74 -22.27
C CYS A 117 18.37 3.58 -22.89
N THR A 118 18.40 3.19 -24.15
CA THR A 118 19.63 3.14 -24.98
C THR A 118 19.67 4.30 -25.97
N ALA A 119 20.84 4.62 -26.48
CA ALA A 119 20.99 5.65 -27.52
C ALA A 119 20.10 5.31 -28.73
N GLY A 120 19.32 6.26 -29.19
CA GLY A 120 18.40 6.08 -30.31
C GLY A 120 17.08 5.40 -29.97
N SER A 121 16.80 5.15 -28.66
CA SER A 121 15.52 4.60 -28.23
C SER A 121 14.36 5.53 -28.63
N SER A 122 13.36 4.97 -29.33
CA SER A 122 12.16 5.70 -29.77
C SER A 122 11.01 5.68 -28.75
N TYR A 123 11.20 5.03 -27.58
CA TYR A 123 10.17 5.01 -26.53
C TYR A 123 9.91 6.41 -26.00
N PRO A 124 8.64 6.83 -25.86
CA PRO A 124 8.26 8.18 -25.43
C PRO A 124 8.92 8.63 -24.13
N SER A 125 9.02 7.74 -23.16
CA SER A 125 9.69 8.02 -21.87
C SER A 125 11.19 8.36 -22.07
N CYS A 126 11.88 7.67 -22.99
CA CYS A 126 13.28 7.92 -23.33
C CYS A 126 13.43 9.22 -24.13
N ALA A 127 12.56 9.44 -25.11
CA ALA A 127 12.54 10.67 -25.93
C ALA A 127 12.30 11.92 -25.08
N ALA A 128 11.53 11.80 -23.97
CA ALA A 128 11.35 12.86 -22.98
C ALA A 128 12.58 13.10 -22.09
N GLY A 129 13.68 12.40 -22.33
CA GLY A 129 14.92 12.50 -21.55
C GLY A 129 14.94 11.63 -20.30
N GLY A 130 14.13 10.58 -20.24
CA GLY A 130 14.20 9.56 -19.20
C GLY A 130 15.43 8.68 -19.33
N THR A 131 15.88 8.10 -18.23
CA THR A 131 16.92 7.06 -18.19
C THR A 131 16.36 5.65 -18.30
N HIS A 132 15.08 5.51 -17.98
CA HIS A 132 14.33 4.24 -18.00
C HIS A 132 12.90 4.48 -18.50
N TYR A 133 12.26 3.40 -18.94
CA TYR A 133 10.84 3.33 -19.28
C TYR A 133 10.25 2.05 -18.68
N THR A 134 8.93 2.01 -18.49
CA THR A 134 8.21 0.80 -18.08
C THR A 134 8.05 -0.14 -19.28
N SER A 135 8.17 -1.46 -19.09
CA SER A 135 8.03 -2.45 -20.18
C SER A 135 6.72 -2.29 -20.95
N ASN A 136 5.63 -1.95 -20.24
CA ASN A 136 4.43 -1.39 -20.85
C ASN A 136 4.55 0.12 -20.79
N GLU A 137 4.76 0.79 -21.92
CA GLU A 137 5.02 2.24 -21.97
C GLU A 137 3.93 3.04 -21.24
N SER A 138 4.35 3.75 -20.19
CA SER A 138 3.47 4.56 -19.35
C SER A 138 3.56 6.05 -19.60
N TYR A 139 4.47 6.48 -20.45
CA TYR A 139 4.77 7.90 -20.74
C TYR A 139 5.24 8.68 -19.52
N LEU A 140 5.84 8.00 -18.55
CA LEU A 140 6.48 8.62 -17.40
C LEU A 140 7.92 8.96 -17.74
N LYS A 141 8.40 10.13 -17.35
CA LYS A 141 9.84 10.43 -17.44
C LYS A 141 10.51 9.93 -16.16
N ILE A 142 11.24 8.84 -16.28
CA ILE A 142 11.91 8.19 -15.14
C ILE A 142 13.41 8.51 -15.20
N LEU A 143 13.92 9.14 -14.14
CA LEU A 143 15.31 9.54 -14.01
C LEU A 143 15.99 8.83 -12.86
N LYS A 144 17.04 8.08 -13.14
CA LYS A 144 17.97 7.54 -12.16
C LYS A 144 19.05 8.58 -11.91
N ALA A 145 18.98 9.31 -10.79
CA ALA A 145 20.03 10.25 -10.40
C ALA A 145 21.24 9.53 -9.80
N SER A 146 21.00 8.48 -9.00
CA SER A 146 22.01 7.61 -8.41
C SER A 146 21.39 6.24 -8.06
N GLU A 147 22.19 5.33 -7.50
CA GLU A 147 21.66 4.08 -6.94
C GLU A 147 20.67 4.34 -5.79
N SER A 148 20.81 5.44 -5.09
CA SER A 148 20.01 5.77 -3.89
C SER A 148 18.89 6.77 -4.13
N SER A 149 18.78 7.37 -5.33
CA SER A 149 17.81 8.42 -5.61
C SER A 149 17.32 8.40 -7.04
N TRP A 150 16.00 8.36 -7.21
CA TRP A 150 15.31 8.37 -8.49
C TRP A 150 14.18 9.39 -8.48
N THR A 151 13.84 9.91 -9.64
CA THR A 151 12.70 10.83 -9.81
C THR A 151 11.82 10.36 -10.95
N VAL A 152 10.53 10.29 -10.72
CA VAL A 152 9.51 9.95 -11.72
C VAL A 152 8.61 11.16 -11.92
N TYR A 153 8.50 11.63 -13.16
CA TYR A 153 7.60 12.72 -13.55
C TYR A 153 6.36 12.14 -14.21
N GLY A 154 5.19 12.54 -13.70
CA GLY A 154 3.90 12.27 -14.29
C GLY A 154 3.60 13.16 -15.49
N LYS A 155 2.56 12.80 -16.26
CA LYS A 155 2.08 13.58 -17.42
C LYS A 155 1.51 14.95 -17.03
N ASP A 156 1.06 15.09 -15.80
CA ASP A 156 0.52 16.32 -15.19
C ASP A 156 1.61 17.24 -14.64
N GLY A 157 2.89 16.86 -14.79
CA GLY A 157 4.04 17.58 -14.23
C GLY A 157 4.32 17.30 -12.76
N THR A 158 3.51 16.49 -12.09
CA THR A 158 3.81 16.00 -10.74
C THR A 158 5.07 15.16 -10.78
N ARG A 159 5.95 15.32 -9.80
CA ARG A 159 7.15 14.50 -9.64
C ARG A 159 7.14 13.74 -8.33
N THR A 160 7.54 12.48 -8.40
CA THR A 160 7.73 11.61 -7.24
C THR A 160 9.22 11.32 -7.07
N ILE A 161 9.75 11.59 -5.89
CA ILE A 161 11.15 11.33 -5.52
C ILE A 161 11.17 10.04 -4.71
N PHE A 162 12.06 9.13 -5.09
CA PHE A 162 12.31 7.87 -4.42
C PHE A 162 13.70 7.88 -3.81
N ASN A 163 13.80 7.50 -2.55
CA ASN A 163 15.06 7.38 -1.85
C ASN A 163 15.28 5.94 -1.37
N SER A 164 16.54 5.54 -1.27
CA SER A 164 16.93 4.23 -0.77
C SER A 164 16.40 4.00 0.65
N LEU A 165 15.80 2.82 0.85
CA LEU A 165 15.33 2.34 2.17
C LEU A 165 16.38 1.43 2.86
N GLY A 166 17.51 1.16 2.20
CA GLY A 166 18.60 0.34 2.72
C GLY A 166 19.90 0.70 2.03
N SER A 167 20.95 -0.06 2.28
CA SER A 167 22.23 0.15 1.62
C SER A 167 22.19 -0.33 0.17
N PRO A 168 22.63 0.47 -0.81
CA PRO A 168 22.84 -0.01 -2.16
C PRO A 168 23.80 -1.18 -2.16
N GLY A 169 23.44 -2.26 -2.87
CA GLY A 169 24.22 -3.51 -2.87
C GLY A 169 23.70 -4.57 -1.91
N ASP A 170 22.82 -4.22 -0.97
CA ASP A 170 22.04 -5.20 -0.23
C ASP A 170 20.98 -5.82 -1.17
N TYR A 171 20.83 -7.14 -1.16
CA TYR A 171 19.87 -7.87 -2.00
C TYR A 171 18.40 -7.58 -1.63
N THR A 172 18.18 -6.89 -0.52
CA THR A 172 16.87 -6.42 -0.08
C THR A 172 16.64 -4.95 -0.40
N TRP A 173 17.60 -4.32 -1.08
CA TRP A 173 17.55 -2.91 -1.43
C TRP A 173 16.31 -2.57 -2.24
N LYS A 174 15.69 -1.49 -1.87
CA LYS A 174 14.58 -0.86 -2.58
C LYS A 174 14.57 0.63 -2.30
N LEU A 175 13.89 1.35 -3.17
CA LEU A 175 13.62 2.75 -2.94
C LEU A 175 12.14 2.90 -2.64
N GLY A 176 11.85 3.63 -1.56
CA GLY A 176 10.49 4.06 -1.22
C GLY A 176 10.24 5.47 -1.68
N GLN A 177 9.00 5.75 -2.02
CA GLN A 177 8.52 7.11 -2.22
C GLN A 177 8.89 7.96 -1.00
N ALA A 178 9.63 9.05 -1.23
CA ALA A 178 10.03 10.00 -0.21
C ALA A 178 9.21 11.29 -0.29
N GLN A 179 8.93 11.76 -1.52
CA GLN A 179 8.15 12.97 -1.75
C GLN A 179 7.31 12.86 -3.01
N THR A 180 6.17 13.52 -3.00
CA THR A 180 5.40 13.89 -4.20
C THR A 180 5.27 15.40 -4.23
N ILE A 181 5.58 16.02 -5.38
CA ILE A 181 5.63 17.48 -5.54
C ILE A 181 4.86 17.83 -6.81
N ASP A 182 3.89 18.73 -6.72
CA ASP A 182 3.15 19.23 -7.88
C ASP A 182 3.94 20.35 -8.62
N THR A 183 3.35 20.89 -9.68
CA THR A 183 3.93 21.97 -10.48
C THR A 183 4.00 23.32 -9.74
N HIS A 184 3.27 23.48 -8.63
CA HIS A 184 3.25 24.67 -7.80
C HIS A 184 4.20 24.58 -6.60
N GLY A 185 4.87 23.43 -6.42
CA GLY A 185 5.78 23.18 -5.30
C GLY A 185 5.10 22.67 -4.04
N ASN A 186 3.79 22.38 -4.07
CA ASN A 186 3.13 21.69 -2.96
C ASN A 186 3.73 20.30 -2.79
N THR A 187 4.02 19.92 -1.54
CA THR A 187 4.79 18.72 -1.25
C THR A 187 4.07 17.80 -0.25
N VAL A 188 4.04 16.52 -0.56
CA VAL A 188 3.66 15.43 0.34
C VAL A 188 4.92 14.63 0.64
N ASN A 189 5.24 14.44 1.92
CA ASN A 189 6.42 13.71 2.38
C ASN A 189 6.01 12.36 2.94
N TYR A 190 6.83 11.33 2.69
CA TYR A 190 6.62 9.94 3.11
C TYR A 190 7.83 9.46 3.89
N THR A 191 7.59 8.76 4.99
CA THR A 191 8.64 8.10 5.77
C THR A 191 8.37 6.61 5.91
N TRP A 192 9.43 5.85 6.09
CA TRP A 192 9.41 4.40 6.18
C TRP A 192 10.09 3.95 7.47
N TRP A 193 9.64 2.83 8.00
CA TRP A 193 10.13 2.26 9.26
C TRP A 193 10.58 0.82 9.07
N ASN A 194 11.77 0.51 9.55
CA ASN A 194 12.29 -0.84 9.62
C ASN A 194 12.72 -1.12 11.06
N PRO A 195 11.84 -1.71 11.89
CA PRO A 195 12.09 -1.91 13.32
C PRO A 195 13.18 -2.93 13.61
N ASP A 196 13.41 -3.86 12.70
CA ASP A 196 14.24 -5.03 12.93
C ASP A 196 15.59 -4.91 12.19
N GLY A 197 15.79 -3.85 11.42
CA GLY A 197 17.02 -3.60 10.65
C GLY A 197 17.28 -4.60 9.53
N GLY A 198 18.45 -4.48 8.90
CA GLY A 198 18.95 -5.44 7.91
C GLY A 198 17.95 -5.78 6.81
N THR A 199 17.70 -7.08 6.62
CA THR A 199 16.85 -7.62 5.54
C THR A 199 15.35 -7.59 5.84
N ALA A 200 14.92 -7.06 6.98
CA ALA A 200 13.52 -6.97 7.36
C ALA A 200 12.73 -6.04 6.42
N HIS A 201 11.41 -6.14 6.51
CA HIS A 201 10.50 -5.34 5.69
C HIS A 201 10.50 -3.88 6.12
N TYR A 202 10.44 -2.96 5.15
CA TYR A 202 10.18 -1.54 5.39
C TYR A 202 8.68 -1.28 5.34
N TYR A 203 8.17 -0.71 6.41
CA TYR A 203 6.75 -0.38 6.58
C TYR A 203 6.53 1.12 6.34
N PRO A 204 5.46 1.56 5.67
CA PRO A 204 5.05 2.96 5.71
C PRO A 204 4.91 3.43 7.16
N SER A 205 5.51 4.57 7.49
CA SER A 205 5.50 5.12 8.86
C SER A 205 4.63 6.35 8.97
N THR A 206 4.94 7.39 8.19
CA THR A 206 4.14 8.62 8.19
C THR A 206 3.99 9.19 6.78
N VAL A 207 2.90 9.90 6.57
CA VAL A 207 2.72 10.81 5.45
C VAL A 207 2.39 12.18 5.99
N SER A 208 3.15 13.22 5.59
CA SER A 208 2.96 14.58 6.09
C SER A 208 2.84 15.59 4.95
N TYR A 209 1.90 16.52 5.07
CA TYR A 209 1.64 17.57 4.11
C TYR A 209 0.77 18.66 4.75
N ASN A 210 0.96 19.91 4.34
CA ASN A 210 0.08 21.04 4.69
C ASN A 210 -0.37 21.08 6.18
N GLY A 211 0.54 20.83 7.12
CA GLY A 211 0.21 20.83 8.55
C GLY A 211 -0.54 19.58 9.05
N TYR A 212 -0.72 18.56 8.21
CA TYR A 212 -1.31 17.27 8.57
C TYR A 212 -0.26 16.17 8.63
N THR A 213 -0.52 15.17 9.46
CA THR A 213 0.29 13.95 9.56
C THR A 213 -0.63 12.74 9.64
N ILE A 214 -0.36 11.75 8.81
CA ILE A 214 -0.99 10.43 8.85
C ILE A 214 0.06 9.46 9.37
N GLU A 215 -0.25 8.76 10.47
CA GLU A 215 0.65 7.81 11.13
C GLU A 215 0.11 6.40 10.96
N PHE A 216 1.01 5.47 10.66
CA PHE A 216 0.74 4.04 10.52
C PHE A 216 1.39 3.30 11.67
N LEU A 217 0.58 2.72 12.55
CA LEU A 217 1.04 2.01 13.74
C LEU A 217 0.84 0.51 13.58
N TYR A 218 1.84 -0.24 14.00
CA TYR A 218 1.91 -1.68 13.78
C TYR A 218 1.95 -2.44 15.10
N GLU A 219 1.55 -3.69 15.04
CA GLU A 219 1.73 -4.67 16.11
C GLU A 219 2.52 -5.87 15.61
N THR A 220 3.11 -6.65 16.51
CA THR A 220 3.73 -7.92 16.16
C THR A 220 2.64 -8.88 15.67
N ARG A 221 2.89 -9.54 14.55
CA ARG A 221 1.97 -10.53 13.99
C ARG A 221 2.32 -11.95 14.47
N PRO A 222 1.33 -12.80 14.75
CA PRO A 222 1.58 -14.18 15.16
C PRO A 222 2.06 -15.07 14.00
N ASP A 223 1.67 -14.74 12.77
CA ASP A 223 1.95 -15.47 11.54
C ASP A 223 3.06 -14.79 10.71
N VAL A 224 4.27 -14.77 11.23
CA VAL A 224 5.42 -14.17 10.54
C VAL A 224 5.52 -14.70 9.10
N ILE A 225 5.61 -13.79 8.13
CA ILE A 225 5.83 -14.14 6.74
C ILE A 225 7.32 -14.08 6.46
N SER A 226 7.86 -15.20 5.96
CA SER A 226 9.26 -15.26 5.53
C SER A 226 9.29 -15.59 4.04
N ALA A 227 10.02 -14.80 3.28
CA ALA A 227 10.22 -15.02 1.86
C ALA A 227 11.73 -15.06 1.58
N PRO A 228 12.22 -16.08 0.86
CA PRO A 228 13.61 -16.12 0.44
C PRO A 228 13.87 -14.94 -0.50
N VAL A 229 14.94 -14.23 -0.25
CA VAL A 229 15.54 -13.28 -1.19
C VAL A 229 16.78 -13.92 -1.79
N ARG A 230 17.32 -13.31 -2.82
CA ARG A 230 18.56 -13.77 -3.47
C ARG A 230 19.62 -14.06 -2.39
N THR A 231 20.41 -15.14 -2.53
CA THR A 231 21.49 -15.56 -1.62
C THR A 231 21.11 -16.32 -0.35
N GLY A 232 19.88 -16.83 -0.24
CA GLY A 232 19.47 -17.62 0.93
C GLY A 232 19.12 -16.79 2.16
N VAL A 233 19.12 -15.45 2.04
CA VAL A 233 18.64 -14.56 3.08
C VAL A 233 17.11 -14.56 3.09
N LEU A 234 16.50 -14.59 4.27
CA LEU A 234 15.06 -14.47 4.43
C LEU A 234 14.68 -13.01 4.70
N ARG A 235 13.76 -12.47 3.88
CA ARG A 235 13.04 -11.25 4.24
C ARG A 235 11.85 -11.62 5.10
N THR A 236 11.72 -10.98 6.25
CA THR A 236 10.62 -11.23 7.17
C THR A 236 9.66 -10.04 7.21
N ILE A 237 8.35 -10.36 7.26
CA ILE A 237 7.28 -9.41 7.60
C ILE A 237 6.71 -9.90 8.94
N ASN A 238 7.09 -9.26 10.02
CA ASN A 238 6.75 -9.64 11.39
C ASN A 238 5.83 -8.62 12.09
N ARG A 239 5.38 -7.61 11.35
CA ARG A 239 4.40 -6.61 11.82
C ARG A 239 3.17 -6.63 10.92
N ARG A 240 2.02 -6.31 11.51
CA ARG A 240 0.77 -6.01 10.79
C ARG A 240 0.22 -4.67 11.27
N LEU A 241 -0.46 -3.99 10.37
CA LEU A 241 -1.04 -2.66 10.62
C LEU A 241 -2.18 -2.77 11.62
N LYS A 242 -2.17 -1.99 12.71
CA LYS A 242 -3.23 -2.01 13.73
C LYS A 242 -4.01 -0.71 13.80
N THR A 243 -3.36 0.43 13.54
CA THR A 243 -4.00 1.74 13.67
C THR A 243 -3.47 2.69 12.61
N ILE A 244 -4.36 3.49 12.01
CA ILE A 244 -4.00 4.64 11.19
C ILE A 244 -4.55 5.88 11.92
N LYS A 245 -3.70 6.89 12.17
CA LYS A 245 -4.10 8.16 12.77
C LYS A 245 -3.97 9.28 11.76
N VAL A 246 -4.98 10.10 11.62
CA VAL A 246 -4.95 11.35 10.85
C VAL A 246 -5.04 12.49 11.85
N ARG A 247 -4.01 13.33 11.93
CA ARG A 247 -3.89 14.41 12.90
C ARG A 247 -3.28 15.67 12.31
N LEU A 248 -3.44 16.80 12.97
CA LEU A 248 -2.61 17.98 12.73
C LEU A 248 -1.18 17.70 13.17
N THR A 249 -0.21 18.33 12.54
CA THR A 249 1.20 18.24 12.95
C THR A 249 1.41 18.74 14.39
N SER A 250 0.52 19.63 14.89
CA SER A 250 0.47 20.07 16.29
C SER A 250 0.10 18.96 17.28
N GLY A 251 -0.39 17.80 16.81
CA GLY A 251 -0.77 16.67 17.63
C GLY A 251 -2.26 16.42 17.75
N THR A 252 -3.12 17.40 17.42
CA THR A 252 -4.58 17.27 17.52
C THR A 252 -5.09 16.17 16.58
N LEU A 253 -5.79 15.18 17.13
CA LEU A 253 -6.40 14.11 16.34
C LEU A 253 -7.58 14.64 15.52
N ILE A 254 -7.69 14.20 14.26
CA ILE A 254 -8.84 14.45 13.39
C ILE A 254 -9.71 13.19 13.35
N ARG A 255 -9.08 12.04 13.08
CA ARG A 255 -9.72 10.71 13.07
C ARG A 255 -8.71 9.60 13.21
N ALA A 256 -9.20 8.42 13.56
CA ALA A 256 -8.38 7.22 13.59
C ALA A 256 -9.13 6.03 12.99
N TYR A 257 -8.38 5.05 12.51
CA TYR A 257 -8.89 3.77 12.04
C TYR A 257 -8.23 2.65 12.84
N LYS A 258 -9.06 1.81 13.45
CA LYS A 258 -8.63 0.61 14.18
C LYS A 258 -8.85 -0.61 13.30
N LEU A 259 -7.81 -1.39 13.12
CA LEU A 259 -7.87 -2.68 12.44
C LEU A 259 -7.86 -3.79 13.50
N THR A 260 -8.78 -4.74 13.38
CA THR A 260 -8.79 -5.93 14.23
C THR A 260 -8.64 -7.19 13.38
N TYR A 261 -8.06 -8.22 13.95
CA TYR A 261 -7.72 -9.43 13.23
C TYR A 261 -8.25 -10.67 13.93
N THR A 262 -8.57 -11.67 13.14
CA THR A 262 -8.76 -13.05 13.58
C THR A 262 -7.68 -13.95 12.98
N THR A 263 -7.59 -15.17 13.45
CA THR A 263 -6.68 -16.19 12.94
C THR A 263 -7.45 -17.22 12.15
N ALA A 264 -7.01 -17.51 10.93
CA ALA A 264 -7.61 -18.57 10.11
C ALA A 264 -7.39 -19.94 10.78
N PRO A 265 -8.46 -20.73 11.04
CA PRO A 265 -8.34 -21.98 11.84
C PRO A 265 -7.36 -22.98 11.25
N GLN A 266 -7.34 -23.15 9.92
CA GLN A 266 -6.51 -24.17 9.26
C GLN A 266 -5.09 -23.68 8.95
N SER A 267 -4.93 -22.40 8.61
CA SER A 267 -3.63 -21.90 8.15
C SER A 267 -2.87 -21.07 9.18
N GLY A 268 -3.50 -20.72 10.30
CA GLY A 268 -2.92 -19.86 11.33
C GLY A 268 -2.66 -18.41 10.89
N LYS A 269 -3.09 -18.03 9.66
CA LYS A 269 -2.80 -16.72 9.09
C LYS A 269 -3.72 -15.64 9.63
N SER A 270 -3.21 -14.41 9.69
CA SER A 270 -3.97 -13.21 10.07
C SER A 270 -5.02 -12.87 9.02
N LEU A 271 -6.28 -12.77 9.43
CA LEU A 271 -7.40 -12.30 8.63
C LEU A 271 -7.87 -10.95 9.20
N LEU A 272 -8.01 -9.93 8.36
CA LEU A 272 -8.62 -8.68 8.79
C LEU A 272 -10.11 -8.90 9.10
N ALA A 273 -10.49 -8.75 10.36
CA ALA A 273 -11.85 -8.98 10.83
C ALA A 273 -12.71 -7.71 10.77
N SER A 274 -12.12 -6.54 11.07
CA SER A 274 -12.83 -5.27 10.96
C SER A 274 -11.89 -4.10 10.78
N VAL A 275 -12.42 -3.04 10.15
CA VAL A 275 -11.85 -1.69 10.15
C VAL A 275 -12.90 -0.77 10.74
N GLN A 276 -12.55 -0.06 11.82
CA GLN A 276 -13.46 0.84 12.53
C GLN A 276 -12.87 2.25 12.54
N GLN A 277 -13.66 3.23 12.09
CA GLN A 277 -13.30 4.64 12.14
C GLN A 277 -13.74 5.25 13.48
N PHE A 278 -12.89 6.14 14.02
CA PHE A 278 -13.12 6.93 15.22
C PHE A 278 -12.91 8.41 14.93
N GLY A 279 -13.62 9.25 15.64
CA GLY A 279 -13.50 10.71 15.57
C GLY A 279 -12.30 11.26 16.35
N LYS A 280 -12.31 12.58 16.54
CA LYS A 280 -11.23 13.34 17.23
C LYS A 280 -11.07 13.01 18.72
N ASP A 281 -12.06 12.39 19.32
CA ASP A 281 -12.15 11.99 20.73
C ASP A 281 -11.63 10.58 21.01
N ALA A 282 -11.07 9.89 19.99
CA ALA A 282 -10.49 8.58 20.17
C ALA A 282 -9.34 8.60 21.17
N ALA A 283 -9.41 7.69 22.16
CA ALA A 283 -8.34 7.46 23.11
C ALA A 283 -7.41 6.33 22.62
N PHE A 284 -6.16 6.36 23.07
CA PHE A 284 -5.16 5.38 22.71
C PHE A 284 -4.41 4.87 23.95
N ASP A 285 -4.03 3.61 23.93
CA ASP A 285 -3.08 3.07 24.89
C ASP A 285 -1.62 3.49 24.58
N GLY A 286 -0.70 3.11 25.46
CA GLY A 286 0.73 3.39 25.28
C GLY A 286 1.35 2.74 24.04
N THR A 287 0.67 1.80 23.40
CA THR A 287 1.11 1.15 22.16
C THR A 287 0.48 1.76 20.91
N GLY A 288 -0.45 2.73 21.10
CA GLY A 288 -1.17 3.39 20.02
C GLY A 288 -2.39 2.63 19.51
N THR A 289 -2.87 1.62 20.25
CA THR A 289 -4.13 0.95 19.96
C THR A 289 -5.30 1.81 20.42
N VAL A 290 -6.36 1.92 19.62
CA VAL A 290 -7.57 2.66 20.02
C VAL A 290 -8.28 1.91 21.16
N THR A 291 -8.48 2.60 22.30
CA THR A 291 -9.11 2.05 23.51
C THR A 291 -10.48 2.67 23.80
N GLY A 292 -10.78 3.84 23.25
CA GLY A 292 -12.05 4.54 23.47
C GLY A 292 -13.24 3.77 22.92
N ALA A 293 -14.40 4.02 23.53
CA ALA A 293 -15.68 3.57 22.99
C ALA A 293 -15.94 4.33 21.67
N PHE A 294 -16.67 3.69 20.78
CA PHE A 294 -17.14 4.33 19.55
C PHE A 294 -18.06 5.49 19.94
N SER A 295 -17.65 6.73 19.68
CA SER A 295 -18.56 7.87 19.66
C SER A 295 -18.93 8.13 18.20
N GLU A 296 -20.21 8.20 17.89
CA GLU A 296 -20.67 8.68 16.59
C GLU A 296 -20.16 10.11 16.46
N SER A 297 -19.28 10.37 15.48
CA SER A 297 -18.94 11.75 15.13
C SER A 297 -20.21 12.38 14.55
N PRO A 298 -20.72 13.49 15.11
CA PRO A 298 -21.68 14.29 14.38
C PRO A 298 -20.99 14.80 13.11
N ASP A 299 -21.68 14.71 11.96
CA ASP A 299 -21.28 15.21 10.65
C ASP A 299 -20.88 16.70 10.67
#